data_51b51b3c78851286c77541978e254c79
#
_entry.id   51b51b3c78851286c77541978e254c79
#
_cell.length_a   1.000
_cell.length_b   1.000
_cell.length_c   1.000
_cell.angle_alpha   90.00
_cell.angle_beta   90.00
_cell.angle_gamma   90.00
#
_symmetry.space_group_name_H-M   'P 1'
#
loop_
_entity.id
_entity.type
_entity.pdbx_description
1 polymer ?
#
loop_
_entity_poly.entity_id
_entity_poly.type
_entity_poly.pdbx_seq_one_letter_code
_entity_poly.pdbx_strand_id
1 'polypeptide(L)'
;MVRTAKRTTIAAAAAALGVALAGCSAPGGSDGDKASSSTNQITLADAEPVGQYYPVAGYGATGVSPVFEGLLRPSAPNDKELPDLAPALAESKPKVSDGGKTWTVRLKKGVTFHDGSAFDSKDVAATYRAVLDPKSASPIADDYRLIDKVETPDASTVVFRLKAPNGGFASRLLLGIAPSEKVTSGDAANSELNTKPVGTGAFKLQRLAPNEATFVANDKYRSGKPEVDKVVIRHVEDDNARMQQVVSGQVDGSALPPRLAKSVEGRDGLKVTGVRSADWRGVSLPVSVPITSQPETRRALNIGVDREALVEKVLAGRGTPEVSPITKVFPQHADVDFTKAKGAARKAEAEKLLDEAGWKKGADGVRTKDGKRAELTLAYPASDTLRRELASAFADQLRGLGVNVKLWGGSWDDIEPKMRTTAVMLGGGDNPYTVDTQAHRALHSRGSASGPFDNPGNYKNAKVDAALEAAQSTSDETEATKQYRAAQDEYVKDPAYVVLATLHHTYASRDKGFSGPAPIVEPHSHGTTWGPWWSLGAWKKN
;
A
#
# COMPACT_ATOMS: atom_id res chain seq x y z
N MET A 1 -3.96 2.33 -62.15
CA MET A 1 -5.27 2.97 -62.33
C MET A 1 -5.39 4.04 -61.24
N VAL A 2 -5.31 5.29 -61.68
CA VAL A 2 -5.35 6.50 -60.87
C VAL A 2 -6.81 6.84 -60.61
N ARG A 3 -7.20 7.14 -59.36
CA ARG A 3 -8.43 7.87 -59.07
C ARG A 3 -8.14 9.00 -58.05
N THR A 4 -8.34 10.19 -58.55
CA THR A 4 -8.22 11.51 -58.01
C THR A 4 -9.17 11.80 -56.86
N ALA A 5 -8.67 12.46 -55.79
CA ALA A 5 -9.45 13.07 -54.71
C ALA A 5 -9.92 14.46 -55.09
N LYS A 6 -11.21 14.73 -54.90
CA LYS A 6 -11.81 16.07 -55.00
C LYS A 6 -11.69 16.80 -53.65
N ARG A 7 -11.06 17.95 -53.67
CA ARG A 7 -11.07 18.95 -52.60
C ARG A 7 -12.38 19.73 -52.67
N THR A 8 -13.09 19.85 -51.54
CA THR A 8 -14.20 20.78 -51.39
C THR A 8 -13.81 21.87 -50.37
N THR A 9 -13.71 23.07 -50.85
CA THR A 9 -13.48 24.30 -50.07
C THR A 9 -14.83 24.79 -49.59
N ILE A 10 -14.98 25.07 -48.29
CA ILE A 10 -16.14 25.79 -47.73
C ILE A 10 -15.63 27.10 -47.13
N ALA A 11 -16.23 28.17 -47.60
CA ALA A 11 -15.90 29.56 -47.27
C ALA A 11 -16.49 29.95 -45.89
N ALA A 12 -15.73 30.78 -45.18
CA ALA A 12 -16.15 31.44 -43.94
C ALA A 12 -17.12 32.58 -44.23
N ALA A 13 -18.22 32.65 -43.48
CA ALA A 13 -19.05 33.84 -43.39
C ALA A 13 -19.02 34.34 -41.93
N ALA A 14 -18.43 35.52 -41.73
CA ALA A 14 -18.48 36.26 -40.47
C ALA A 14 -19.79 37.05 -40.41
N ALA A 15 -20.54 36.90 -39.35
CA ALA A 15 -21.64 37.78 -38.99
C ALA A 15 -21.37 38.38 -37.61
N ALA A 16 -21.13 39.70 -37.62
CA ALA A 16 -21.05 40.52 -36.42
C ALA A 16 -22.47 40.98 -36.04
N LEU A 17 -22.89 40.70 -34.81
CA LEU A 17 -24.04 41.35 -34.20
C LEU A 17 -23.60 42.09 -32.94
N GLY A 18 -23.67 43.42 -33.01
CA GLY A 18 -23.58 44.29 -31.85
C GLY A 18 -24.87 44.28 -31.06
N VAL A 19 -24.77 44.27 -29.75
CA VAL A 19 -25.90 44.49 -28.84
C VAL A 19 -25.60 45.70 -27.96
N ALA A 20 -26.52 46.67 -28.04
CA ALA A 20 -26.51 47.92 -27.34
C ALA A 20 -26.76 47.78 -25.83
N LEU A 21 -25.99 48.57 -25.06
CA LEU A 21 -26.29 48.84 -23.65
C LEU A 21 -27.56 49.70 -23.51
N ALA A 22 -28.48 49.23 -22.74
CA ALA A 22 -29.52 50.05 -22.14
C ALA A 22 -29.52 49.86 -20.64
N GLY A 23 -29.07 50.83 -19.89
CA GLY A 23 -29.17 50.89 -18.47
C GLY A 23 -30.55 51.26 -18.02
N CYS A 24 -31.06 50.62 -16.96
CA CYS A 24 -32.15 51.13 -16.10
C CYS A 24 -31.76 50.92 -14.64
N SER A 25 -31.50 52.00 -13.97
CA SER A 25 -31.36 52.12 -12.54
C SER A 25 -32.73 52.14 -11.88
N ALA A 26 -32.95 51.29 -10.87
CA ALA A 26 -33.97 51.47 -9.86
C ALA A 26 -33.47 50.99 -8.50
N PRO A 27 -33.69 51.73 -7.41
CA PRO A 27 -33.20 51.36 -6.08
C PRO A 27 -34.20 50.50 -5.35
N GLY A 28 -33.78 49.41 -4.79
CA GLY A 28 -34.60 48.58 -3.92
C GLY A 28 -33.69 47.69 -3.07
N GLY A 29 -33.49 48.10 -1.81
CA GLY A 29 -32.73 47.30 -0.86
C GLY A 29 -33.40 45.99 -0.53
N SER A 30 -32.64 44.96 -0.47
CA SER A 30 -32.89 43.82 0.38
C SER A 30 -31.52 43.28 0.80
N ASP A 31 -31.28 43.32 2.09
CA ASP A 31 -30.20 42.61 2.74
C ASP A 31 -30.27 41.14 2.34
N GLY A 32 -29.49 40.80 1.34
CA GLY A 32 -29.21 39.43 1.00
C GLY A 32 -28.03 38.98 1.81
N ASP A 33 -28.27 38.25 2.88
CA ASP A 33 -27.28 37.45 3.59
C ASP A 33 -26.39 36.74 2.57
N LYS A 34 -25.20 37.28 2.37
CA LYS A 34 -24.09 36.49 1.89
C LYS A 34 -23.70 35.56 3.04
N ALA A 35 -24.48 34.51 3.23
CA ALA A 35 -23.99 33.34 3.91
C ALA A 35 -22.78 32.86 3.12
N SER A 36 -21.60 33.36 3.49
CA SER A 36 -20.34 32.71 3.27
C SER A 36 -20.44 31.36 4.00
N SER A 37 -21.08 30.39 3.37
CA SER A 37 -20.97 29.01 3.81
C SER A 37 -19.51 28.63 3.58
N SER A 38 -18.66 28.90 4.55
CA SER A 38 -17.38 28.21 4.68
C SER A 38 -17.74 26.74 4.86
N THR A 39 -17.92 26.03 3.75
CA THR A 39 -18.14 24.60 3.79
C THR A 39 -16.89 24.01 4.39
N ASN A 40 -17.02 23.35 5.54
CA ASN A 40 -15.96 22.57 6.19
C ASN A 40 -15.65 21.36 5.28
N GLN A 41 -15.11 21.66 4.11
CA GLN A 41 -14.84 20.69 3.04
C GLN A 41 -13.33 20.55 2.84
N ILE A 42 -12.91 19.30 2.66
CA ILE A 42 -11.56 18.93 2.23
C ILE A 42 -11.65 18.22 0.89
N THR A 43 -10.89 18.70 -0.09
CA THR A 43 -10.79 18.11 -1.43
C THR A 43 -9.39 17.55 -1.63
N LEU A 44 -9.29 16.26 -1.92
CA LEU A 44 -8.02 15.55 -2.10
C LEU A 44 -7.94 14.95 -3.50
N ALA A 45 -6.73 14.85 -4.04
CA ALA A 45 -6.46 14.10 -5.27
C ALA A 45 -5.73 12.80 -4.94
N ASP A 46 -6.17 11.70 -5.57
CA ASP A 46 -5.60 10.37 -5.41
C ASP A 46 -5.25 9.76 -6.77
N ALA A 47 -4.22 8.90 -6.79
CA ALA A 47 -3.86 8.12 -7.96
C ALA A 47 -4.84 6.97 -8.21
N GLU A 48 -5.46 6.47 -7.14
CA GLU A 48 -6.35 5.32 -7.21
C GLU A 48 -7.74 5.70 -7.72
N PRO A 49 -8.36 4.84 -8.55
CA PRO A 49 -9.73 5.03 -9.00
C PRO A 49 -10.73 5.04 -7.85
N VAL A 50 -11.79 5.83 -7.97
CA VAL A 50 -12.92 5.84 -7.04
C VAL A 50 -13.96 4.77 -7.41
N GLY A 51 -14.75 4.29 -6.44
CA GLY A 51 -15.87 3.38 -6.72
C GLY A 51 -15.57 1.90 -6.51
N GLN A 52 -14.55 1.57 -5.71
CA GLN A 52 -14.24 0.20 -5.28
C GLN A 52 -14.17 0.15 -3.76
N TYR A 53 -15.34 0.28 -3.11
CA TYR A 53 -15.40 0.47 -1.66
C TYR A 53 -15.78 -0.78 -0.88
N TYR A 54 -15.94 -1.94 -1.51
CA TYR A 54 -16.36 -3.16 -0.80
C TYR A 54 -15.19 -3.80 -0.04
N PRO A 55 -15.30 -4.04 1.30
CA PRO A 55 -14.21 -4.63 2.08
C PRO A 55 -13.78 -6.01 1.60
N VAL A 56 -14.70 -6.85 1.11
CA VAL A 56 -14.35 -8.17 0.56
C VAL A 56 -13.53 -8.06 -0.74
N ALA A 57 -13.64 -6.94 -1.46
CA ALA A 57 -12.77 -6.61 -2.59
C ALA A 57 -11.44 -5.96 -2.16
N GLY A 58 -11.15 -5.86 -0.85
CA GLY A 58 -9.90 -5.37 -0.29
C GLY A 58 -9.92 -3.92 0.20
N TYR A 59 -11.01 -3.17 0.02
CA TYR A 59 -11.06 -1.79 0.46
C TYR A 59 -10.95 -1.66 1.98
N GLY A 60 -9.98 -0.84 2.43
CA GLY A 60 -9.78 -0.58 3.85
C GLY A 60 -9.31 -1.80 4.67
N ALA A 61 -8.81 -2.87 4.03
CA ALA A 61 -8.35 -4.08 4.71
C ALA A 61 -7.22 -3.83 5.74
N THR A 62 -6.51 -2.71 5.62
CA THR A 62 -5.46 -2.28 6.55
C THR A 62 -5.97 -1.44 7.73
N GLY A 63 -7.29 -1.31 7.89
CA GLY A 63 -7.94 -0.72 9.07
C GLY A 63 -8.19 0.77 9.02
N VAL A 64 -7.97 1.41 7.87
CA VAL A 64 -8.25 2.84 7.67
C VAL A 64 -9.20 3.02 6.48
N SER A 65 -10.37 3.54 6.76
CA SER A 65 -11.40 3.87 5.76
C SER A 65 -12.33 4.93 6.32
N PRO A 66 -12.79 5.89 5.52
CA PRO A 66 -13.82 6.85 5.95
C PRO A 66 -15.19 6.19 6.15
N VAL A 67 -15.46 5.06 5.47
CA VAL A 67 -16.79 4.43 5.38
C VAL A 67 -16.93 3.21 6.28
N PHE A 68 -15.93 2.36 6.35
CA PHE A 68 -15.99 1.10 7.08
C PHE A 68 -15.06 1.11 8.29
N GLU A 69 -15.45 0.40 9.32
CA GLU A 69 -14.60 0.13 10.48
C GLU A 69 -14.40 -1.38 10.64
N GLY A 70 -13.20 -1.78 11.06
CA GLY A 70 -12.90 -3.15 11.45
C GLY A 70 -13.27 -3.41 12.92
N LEU A 71 -13.02 -4.64 13.37
CA LEU A 71 -13.12 -4.97 14.80
C LEU A 71 -12.04 -4.25 15.60
N LEU A 72 -10.85 -4.16 15.04
CA LEU A 72 -9.72 -3.37 15.53
C LEU A 72 -9.39 -2.25 14.53
N ARG A 73 -8.58 -1.29 14.98
CA ARG A 73 -8.01 -0.22 14.16
C ARG A 73 -6.57 0.05 14.57
N PRO A 74 -5.72 0.57 13.67
CA PRO A 74 -4.40 1.04 14.06
C PRO A 74 -4.51 2.25 15.00
N SER A 75 -3.58 2.36 15.93
CA SER A 75 -3.52 3.46 16.92
C SER A 75 -2.09 3.69 17.37
N ALA A 76 -1.57 4.89 17.16
CA ALA A 76 -0.27 5.31 17.64
C ALA A 76 -0.26 6.84 17.88
N PRO A 77 0.63 7.35 18.71
CA PRO A 77 0.76 8.79 18.92
C PRO A 77 1.47 9.51 17.76
N ASN A 78 2.21 8.77 16.93
CA ASN A 78 3.00 9.30 15.80
C ASN A 78 3.51 8.13 14.91
N ASP A 79 4.34 8.45 13.92
CA ASP A 79 4.93 7.49 12.96
C ASP A 79 6.32 6.96 13.36
N LYS A 80 6.70 7.02 14.63
CA LYS A 80 8.02 6.52 15.07
C LYS A 80 8.02 5.03 15.37
N GLU A 81 6.88 4.49 15.80
CA GLU A 81 6.69 3.10 16.17
C GLU A 81 5.52 2.51 15.40
N LEU A 82 5.52 1.18 15.23
CA LEU A 82 4.36 0.50 14.68
C LEU A 82 3.13 0.79 15.52
N PRO A 83 1.97 1.03 14.91
CA PRO A 83 0.75 1.26 15.65
C PRO A 83 0.30 -0.01 16.39
N ASP A 84 -0.15 0.17 17.63
CA ASP A 84 -0.96 -0.82 18.32
C ASP A 84 -2.28 -1.06 17.59
N LEU A 85 -2.88 -2.23 17.82
CA LEU A 85 -4.22 -2.53 17.36
C LEU A 85 -5.23 -2.28 18.50
N ALA A 86 -5.89 -1.13 18.44
CA ALA A 86 -6.88 -0.71 19.41
C ALA A 86 -8.30 -1.19 19.02
N PRO A 87 -9.20 -1.42 20.00
CA PRO A 87 -10.59 -1.75 19.73
C PRO A 87 -11.32 -0.66 18.94
N ALA A 88 -11.99 -1.06 17.83
CA ALA A 88 -12.87 -0.21 17.02
C ALA A 88 -14.34 -0.66 17.17
N LEU A 89 -14.81 -1.64 16.41
CA LEU A 89 -16.12 -2.27 16.63
C LEU A 89 -16.09 -3.32 17.75
N ALA A 90 -14.91 -3.83 18.10
CA ALA A 90 -14.74 -4.62 19.31
C ALA A 90 -14.88 -3.76 20.57
N GLU A 91 -15.44 -4.32 21.64
CA GLU A 91 -15.55 -3.70 22.97
C GLU A 91 -14.18 -3.61 23.66
N SER A 92 -13.35 -4.63 23.49
CA SER A 92 -12.00 -4.76 24.07
C SER A 92 -11.06 -5.52 23.11
N LYS A 93 -9.77 -5.62 23.45
CA LYS A 93 -8.86 -6.51 22.73
C LYS A 93 -9.39 -7.95 22.76
N PRO A 94 -9.21 -8.74 21.69
CA PRO A 94 -9.65 -10.13 21.63
C PRO A 94 -9.08 -10.98 22.77
N LYS A 95 -9.87 -11.93 23.26
CA LYS A 95 -9.38 -12.97 24.16
C LYS A 95 -8.84 -14.13 23.33
N VAL A 96 -7.56 -14.45 23.51
CA VAL A 96 -6.89 -15.57 22.84
C VAL A 96 -6.85 -16.77 23.76
N SER A 97 -7.11 -17.95 23.23
CA SER A 97 -7.09 -19.23 23.96
C SER A 97 -6.66 -20.36 23.00
N ASP A 98 -6.62 -21.60 23.54
CA ASP A 98 -6.28 -22.78 22.76
C ASP A 98 -4.94 -22.66 22.04
N GLY A 99 -3.93 -22.17 22.76
CA GLY A 99 -2.58 -21.97 22.22
C GLY A 99 -2.48 -21.01 21.04
N GLY A 100 -3.39 -20.04 20.92
CA GLY A 100 -3.40 -19.10 19.79
C GLY A 100 -4.34 -19.46 18.63
N LYS A 101 -5.08 -20.59 18.74
CA LYS A 101 -6.02 -21.03 17.71
C LYS A 101 -7.42 -20.44 17.83
N THR A 102 -7.81 -19.98 19.01
CA THR A 102 -9.17 -19.47 19.26
C THR A 102 -9.11 -18.01 19.69
N TRP A 103 -9.78 -17.16 18.90
CA TRP A 103 -9.85 -15.71 19.11
C TRP A 103 -11.30 -15.29 19.35
N THR A 104 -11.62 -14.87 20.55
CA THR A 104 -12.96 -14.43 20.93
C THR A 104 -13.01 -12.91 20.98
N VAL A 105 -13.93 -12.31 20.23
CA VAL A 105 -14.14 -10.88 20.14
C VAL A 105 -15.53 -10.53 20.66
N ARG A 106 -15.61 -9.65 21.65
CA ARG A 106 -16.87 -9.03 22.08
C ARG A 106 -17.10 -7.76 21.28
N LEU A 107 -18.33 -7.57 20.82
CA LEU A 107 -18.73 -6.45 19.99
C LEU A 107 -19.34 -5.31 20.80
N LYS A 108 -19.08 -4.07 20.41
CA LYS A 108 -19.77 -2.90 20.96
C LYS A 108 -21.25 -2.95 20.66
N LYS A 109 -22.06 -2.59 21.63
CA LYS A 109 -23.54 -2.52 21.50
C LYS A 109 -23.97 -1.15 20.99
N GLY A 110 -25.13 -1.10 20.32
CA GLY A 110 -25.75 0.14 19.88
C GLY A 110 -25.07 0.81 18.66
N VAL A 111 -24.17 0.10 17.98
CA VAL A 111 -23.59 0.57 16.71
C VAL A 111 -24.62 0.37 15.60
N THR A 112 -24.71 1.34 14.70
CA THR A 112 -25.58 1.28 13.52
C THR A 112 -24.79 1.54 12.26
N PHE A 113 -25.18 0.89 11.19
CA PHE A 113 -24.70 1.20 9.85
C PHE A 113 -25.28 2.52 9.32
N HIS A 114 -24.75 3.02 8.22
CA HIS A 114 -25.15 4.26 7.59
C HIS A 114 -26.63 4.30 7.16
N ASP A 115 -27.23 3.16 6.89
CA ASP A 115 -28.65 3.01 6.55
C ASP A 115 -29.56 2.86 7.77
N GLY A 116 -28.98 2.80 8.97
CA GLY A 116 -29.70 2.68 10.23
C GLY A 116 -29.89 1.25 10.71
N SER A 117 -29.50 0.22 9.97
CA SER A 117 -29.51 -1.17 10.42
C SER A 117 -28.55 -1.37 11.59
N ALA A 118 -28.87 -2.29 12.50
CA ALA A 118 -28.05 -2.57 13.66
C ALA A 118 -26.84 -3.44 13.29
N PHE A 119 -25.69 -3.16 13.87
CA PHE A 119 -24.49 -3.99 13.75
C PHE A 119 -24.51 -5.12 14.79
N ASP A 120 -24.28 -6.35 14.34
CA ASP A 120 -24.16 -7.53 15.21
C ASP A 120 -23.12 -8.55 14.71
N SER A 121 -23.03 -9.69 15.39
CA SER A 121 -22.08 -10.76 15.07
C SER A 121 -22.30 -11.42 13.69
N LYS A 122 -23.51 -11.35 13.15
CA LYS A 122 -23.83 -11.92 11.83
C LYS A 122 -23.14 -11.15 10.72
N ASP A 123 -23.00 -9.82 10.86
CA ASP A 123 -22.32 -8.96 9.89
C ASP A 123 -20.84 -9.30 9.81
N VAL A 124 -20.22 -9.50 10.97
CA VAL A 124 -18.83 -9.96 11.04
C VAL A 124 -18.69 -11.30 10.35
N ALA A 125 -19.51 -12.28 10.72
CA ALA A 125 -19.44 -13.62 10.14
C ALA A 125 -19.72 -13.61 8.63
N ALA A 126 -20.67 -12.82 8.14
CA ALA A 126 -20.99 -12.69 6.73
C ALA A 126 -19.80 -12.11 5.94
N THR A 127 -19.18 -11.04 6.45
CA THR A 127 -18.03 -10.39 5.82
C THR A 127 -16.85 -11.35 5.68
N TYR A 128 -16.43 -12.02 6.77
CA TYR A 128 -15.29 -12.93 6.74
C TYR A 128 -15.55 -14.20 5.93
N ARG A 129 -16.78 -14.74 5.97
CA ARG A 129 -17.17 -15.88 5.14
C ARG A 129 -17.16 -15.51 3.65
N ALA A 130 -17.59 -14.30 3.30
CA ALA A 130 -17.55 -13.83 1.93
C ALA A 130 -16.11 -13.71 1.41
N VAL A 131 -15.16 -13.23 2.23
CA VAL A 131 -13.73 -13.22 1.85
C VAL A 131 -13.22 -14.63 1.55
N LEU A 132 -13.66 -15.62 2.32
CA LEU A 132 -13.22 -17.02 2.20
C LEU A 132 -13.99 -17.83 1.14
N ASP A 133 -15.12 -17.31 0.64
CA ASP A 133 -15.89 -18.00 -0.41
C ASP A 133 -15.16 -17.90 -1.76
N PRO A 134 -14.78 -19.03 -2.38
CA PRO A 134 -14.14 -19.00 -3.70
C PRO A 134 -14.94 -18.27 -4.78
N LYS A 135 -16.28 -18.20 -4.63
CA LYS A 135 -17.15 -17.51 -5.58
C LYS A 135 -16.99 -15.98 -5.52
N SER A 136 -16.48 -15.47 -4.42
CA SER A 136 -16.25 -14.02 -4.27
C SER A 136 -15.04 -13.53 -5.08
N ALA A 137 -14.15 -14.42 -5.49
CA ALA A 137 -12.88 -14.09 -6.11
C ALA A 137 -12.12 -12.97 -5.36
N SER A 138 -12.26 -12.95 -4.02
CA SER A 138 -11.67 -11.90 -3.18
C SER A 138 -10.15 -11.86 -3.34
N PRO A 139 -9.57 -10.71 -3.71
CA PRO A 139 -8.11 -10.58 -3.89
C PRO A 139 -7.34 -10.71 -2.57
N ILE A 140 -8.02 -10.58 -1.43
CA ILE A 140 -7.43 -10.71 -0.09
C ILE A 140 -7.70 -12.08 0.56
N ALA A 141 -8.33 -13.02 -0.13
CA ALA A 141 -8.72 -14.32 0.44
C ALA A 141 -7.52 -15.08 1.05
N ASP A 142 -6.35 -14.99 0.43
CA ASP A 142 -5.14 -15.69 0.87
C ASP A 142 -4.71 -15.27 2.27
N ASP A 143 -4.87 -14.01 2.63
CA ASP A 143 -4.54 -13.48 3.96
C ASP A 143 -5.44 -14.02 5.06
N TYR A 144 -6.62 -14.55 4.71
CA TYR A 144 -7.64 -15.05 5.65
C TYR A 144 -7.77 -16.57 5.66
N ARG A 145 -7.04 -17.31 4.80
CA ARG A 145 -7.11 -18.79 4.69
C ARG A 145 -6.74 -19.52 5.97
N LEU A 146 -6.04 -18.87 6.91
CA LEU A 146 -5.78 -19.42 8.22
C LEU A 146 -7.05 -19.62 9.08
N ILE A 147 -8.14 -18.94 8.78
CA ILE A 147 -9.42 -19.10 9.47
C ILE A 147 -10.04 -20.44 9.02
N ASP A 148 -10.34 -21.28 10.01
CA ASP A 148 -11.10 -22.51 9.82
C ASP A 148 -12.59 -22.23 9.90
N LYS A 149 -13.03 -21.50 10.95
CA LYS A 149 -14.44 -21.23 11.23
C LYS A 149 -14.66 -19.89 11.89
N VAL A 150 -15.77 -19.22 11.54
CA VAL A 150 -16.29 -18.04 12.23
C VAL A 150 -17.64 -18.40 12.87
N GLU A 151 -17.69 -18.38 14.20
CA GLU A 151 -18.85 -18.72 15.01
C GLU A 151 -19.46 -17.47 15.65
N THR A 152 -20.78 -17.46 15.79
CA THR A 152 -21.54 -16.35 16.40
C THR A 152 -22.44 -16.93 17.50
N PRO A 153 -21.89 -17.18 18.71
CA PRO A 153 -22.65 -17.78 19.82
C PRO A 153 -23.85 -16.91 20.23
N ASP A 154 -23.71 -15.61 20.13
CA ASP A 154 -24.76 -14.63 20.40
C ASP A 154 -24.55 -13.38 19.51
N ALA A 155 -25.47 -12.42 19.55
CA ALA A 155 -25.43 -11.20 18.73
C ALA A 155 -24.23 -10.27 19.02
N SER A 156 -23.55 -10.44 20.14
CA SER A 156 -22.43 -9.59 20.58
C SER A 156 -21.09 -10.30 20.69
N THR A 157 -21.01 -11.57 20.27
CA THR A 157 -19.79 -12.38 20.38
C THR A 157 -19.47 -13.07 19.07
N VAL A 158 -18.22 -12.93 18.62
CA VAL A 158 -17.67 -13.64 17.46
C VAL A 158 -16.48 -14.48 17.93
N VAL A 159 -16.40 -15.72 17.47
CA VAL A 159 -15.27 -16.62 17.74
C VAL A 159 -14.65 -17.04 16.41
N PHE A 160 -13.40 -16.66 16.21
CA PHE A 160 -12.58 -17.14 15.10
C PHE A 160 -11.80 -18.36 15.56
N ARG A 161 -11.95 -19.46 14.83
CA ARG A 161 -11.11 -20.65 14.99
C ARG A 161 -10.12 -20.73 13.86
N LEU A 162 -8.85 -20.88 14.18
CA LEU A 162 -7.76 -20.95 13.24
C LEU A 162 -7.32 -22.40 13.02
N LYS A 163 -6.88 -22.72 11.81
CA LYS A 163 -6.32 -24.04 11.43
C LYS A 163 -5.05 -24.36 12.20
N ALA A 164 -4.23 -23.34 12.48
CA ALA A 164 -3.00 -23.41 13.26
C ALA A 164 -2.89 -22.19 14.19
N PRO A 165 -2.07 -22.25 15.26
CA PRO A 165 -1.77 -21.06 16.05
C PRO A 165 -1.24 -19.93 15.19
N ASN A 166 -1.68 -18.70 15.46
CA ASN A 166 -1.13 -17.52 14.77
C ASN A 166 -1.19 -16.29 15.69
N GLY A 167 -0.03 -15.84 16.18
CA GLY A 167 0.09 -14.66 17.04
C GLY A 167 -0.23 -13.34 16.31
N GLY A 168 -0.08 -13.31 14.97
CA GLY A 168 -0.36 -12.15 14.14
C GLY A 168 -1.81 -11.98 13.71
N PHE A 169 -2.72 -12.85 14.11
CA PHE A 169 -4.12 -12.83 13.65
C PHE A 169 -4.85 -11.52 13.95
N ALA A 170 -4.46 -10.79 14.99
CA ALA A 170 -5.07 -9.51 15.33
C ALA A 170 -5.11 -8.53 14.13
N SER A 171 -4.11 -8.55 13.25
CA SER A 171 -4.06 -7.72 12.04
C SER A 171 -5.17 -8.05 11.04
N ARG A 172 -5.71 -9.27 11.05
CA ARG A 172 -6.84 -9.68 10.21
C ARG A 172 -8.18 -9.11 10.70
N LEU A 173 -8.21 -8.58 11.93
CA LEU A 173 -9.39 -7.96 12.53
C LEU A 173 -9.53 -6.46 12.17
N LEU A 174 -8.64 -5.95 11.33
CA LEU A 174 -8.70 -4.61 10.74
C LEU A 174 -9.70 -4.50 9.58
N LEU A 175 -10.08 -5.62 8.97
CA LEU A 175 -11.01 -5.65 7.83
C LEU A 175 -12.32 -4.95 8.19
N GLY A 176 -12.75 -4.02 7.35
CA GLY A 176 -14.03 -3.32 7.49
C GLY A 176 -15.22 -4.28 7.43
N ILE A 177 -16.24 -4.04 8.24
CA ILE A 177 -17.43 -4.90 8.31
C ILE A 177 -18.57 -4.29 7.50
N ALA A 178 -19.16 -5.12 6.64
CA ALA A 178 -20.34 -4.78 5.83
C ALA A 178 -21.62 -5.41 6.43
N PRO A 179 -22.80 -4.79 6.25
CA PRO A 179 -24.08 -5.37 6.71
C PRO A 179 -24.35 -6.71 6.03
N SER A 180 -24.72 -7.72 6.82
CA SER A 180 -24.95 -9.10 6.35
C SER A 180 -25.99 -9.20 5.25
N GLU A 181 -27.01 -8.36 5.28
CA GLU A 181 -28.10 -8.31 4.29
C GLU A 181 -27.62 -7.79 2.91
N LYS A 182 -26.45 -7.14 2.87
CA LYS A 182 -25.86 -6.59 1.64
C LYS A 182 -24.65 -7.39 1.15
N VAL A 183 -24.17 -8.32 1.96
CA VAL A 183 -23.12 -9.27 1.58
C VAL A 183 -23.75 -10.37 0.71
N THR A 184 -23.53 -10.30 -0.58
CA THR A 184 -24.06 -11.27 -1.54
C THR A 184 -23.02 -12.30 -1.93
N SER A 185 -23.46 -13.51 -2.28
CA SER A 185 -22.61 -14.51 -2.93
C SER A 185 -22.30 -14.07 -4.37
N GLY A 186 -21.04 -14.22 -4.80
CA GLY A 186 -20.58 -13.86 -6.14
C GLY A 186 -19.36 -12.98 -6.10
N ASP A 187 -18.83 -12.66 -7.26
CA ASP A 187 -17.60 -11.89 -7.43
C ASP A 187 -17.66 -10.54 -6.71
N ALA A 188 -16.73 -10.33 -5.79
CA ALA A 188 -16.64 -9.13 -4.96
C ALA A 188 -16.45 -7.86 -5.80
N ALA A 189 -15.78 -7.95 -6.95
CA ALA A 189 -15.61 -6.82 -7.86
C ALA A 189 -16.94 -6.31 -8.44
N ASN A 190 -17.94 -7.18 -8.52
CA ASN A 190 -19.27 -6.85 -9.06
C ASN A 190 -20.30 -6.48 -7.96
N SER A 191 -19.90 -6.42 -6.69
CA SER A 191 -20.79 -6.06 -5.59
C SER A 191 -21.29 -4.61 -5.69
N GLU A 192 -22.58 -4.41 -5.42
CA GLU A 192 -23.17 -3.06 -5.32
C GLU A 192 -22.49 -2.21 -4.24
N LEU A 193 -21.93 -2.84 -3.21
CA LEU A 193 -21.18 -2.16 -2.14
C LEU A 193 -19.92 -1.44 -2.64
N ASN A 194 -19.42 -1.75 -3.83
CA ASN A 194 -18.32 -0.98 -4.46
C ASN A 194 -18.75 0.45 -4.79
N THR A 195 -20.00 0.66 -5.21
CA THR A 195 -20.50 1.96 -5.66
C THR A 195 -21.51 2.59 -4.71
N LYS A 196 -22.12 1.79 -3.83
CA LYS A 196 -23.07 2.21 -2.78
C LYS A 196 -22.68 1.62 -1.42
N PRO A 197 -21.51 1.99 -0.90
CA PRO A 197 -21.00 1.41 0.34
C PRO A 197 -21.88 1.80 1.53
N VAL A 198 -22.13 0.82 2.39
CA VAL A 198 -22.84 0.98 3.67
C VAL A 198 -21.96 0.44 4.77
N GLY A 199 -21.40 1.31 5.60
CA GLY A 199 -20.50 0.98 6.70
C GLY A 199 -20.93 1.64 8.00
N THR A 200 -20.07 1.58 9.02
CA THR A 200 -20.26 2.19 10.34
C THR A 200 -19.41 3.45 10.52
N GLY A 201 -18.62 3.83 9.49
CA GLY A 201 -17.57 4.84 9.58
C GLY A 201 -18.06 6.27 9.76
N ALA A 202 -17.08 7.17 9.90
CA ALA A 202 -17.29 8.59 10.14
C ALA A 202 -17.94 9.34 8.97
N PHE A 203 -17.83 8.82 7.75
CA PHE A 203 -18.36 9.44 6.54
C PHE A 203 -19.20 8.45 5.72
N LYS A 204 -20.20 8.99 5.01
CA LYS A 204 -21.08 8.27 4.09
C LYS A 204 -20.82 8.73 2.66
N LEU A 205 -20.78 7.82 1.70
CA LEU A 205 -20.75 8.19 0.30
C LEU A 205 -22.07 8.88 -0.08
N GLN A 206 -22.00 10.12 -0.53
CA GLN A 206 -23.14 10.90 -0.99
C GLN A 206 -23.30 10.85 -2.51
N ARG A 207 -22.17 10.94 -3.23
CA ARG A 207 -22.15 10.98 -4.69
C ARG A 207 -20.90 10.27 -5.21
N LEU A 208 -21.08 9.48 -6.24
CA LEU A 208 -20.00 8.88 -7.02
C LEU A 208 -20.17 9.30 -8.48
N ALA A 209 -19.09 9.85 -9.05
CA ALA A 209 -18.93 10.14 -10.47
C ALA A 209 -17.69 9.38 -10.98
N PRO A 210 -17.44 9.28 -12.29
CA PRO A 210 -16.32 8.46 -12.81
C PRO A 210 -14.96 8.75 -12.19
N ASN A 211 -14.65 10.02 -11.89
CA ASN A 211 -13.37 10.45 -11.34
C ASN A 211 -13.50 11.24 -10.03
N GLU A 212 -14.65 11.18 -9.37
CA GLU A 212 -14.87 11.93 -8.13
C GLU A 212 -15.84 11.21 -7.20
N ALA A 213 -15.45 11.07 -5.94
CA ALA A 213 -16.32 10.60 -4.87
C ALA A 213 -16.51 11.70 -3.83
N THR A 214 -17.75 11.96 -3.44
CA THR A 214 -18.10 12.92 -2.39
C THR A 214 -18.64 12.17 -1.20
N PHE A 215 -18.00 12.37 -0.05
CA PHE A 215 -18.42 11.83 1.23
C PHE A 215 -18.91 12.95 2.14
N VAL A 216 -19.95 12.67 2.93
CA VAL A 216 -20.49 13.60 3.94
C VAL A 216 -20.37 13.00 5.33
N ALA A 217 -20.24 13.84 6.33
CA ALA A 217 -20.17 13.44 7.72
C ALA A 217 -21.37 12.57 8.12
N ASN A 218 -21.11 11.52 8.87
CA ASN A 218 -22.15 10.69 9.49
C ASN A 218 -22.61 11.34 10.79
N ASP A 219 -23.79 11.97 10.79
CA ASP A 219 -24.36 12.64 11.98
C ASP A 219 -24.58 11.69 13.16
N LYS A 220 -24.69 10.38 12.89
CA LYS A 220 -24.91 9.33 13.89
C LYS A 220 -23.64 8.55 14.20
N TYR A 221 -22.46 9.08 13.81
CA TYR A 221 -21.20 8.38 14.10
C TYR A 221 -21.01 8.21 15.61
N ARG A 222 -20.69 7.00 16.04
CA ARG A 222 -20.61 6.62 17.46
C ARG A 222 -19.63 7.46 18.31
N SER A 223 -18.61 8.07 17.68
CA SER A 223 -17.64 8.94 18.35
C SER A 223 -17.98 10.44 18.24
N GLY A 224 -19.20 10.75 17.81
CA GLY A 224 -19.67 12.10 17.54
C GLY A 224 -19.56 12.48 16.06
N LYS A 225 -20.41 13.39 15.61
CA LYS A 225 -20.37 13.93 14.24
C LYS A 225 -18.98 14.51 13.93
N PRO A 226 -18.35 14.15 12.79
CA PRO A 226 -17.13 14.82 12.33
C PRO A 226 -17.33 16.34 12.14
N GLU A 227 -16.32 17.14 12.45
CA GLU A 227 -16.34 18.59 12.21
C GLU A 227 -16.03 18.95 10.75
N VAL A 228 -15.37 18.04 10.01
CA VAL A 228 -15.27 18.08 8.55
C VAL A 228 -16.60 17.60 7.99
N ASP A 229 -17.38 18.49 7.38
CA ASP A 229 -18.70 18.14 6.88
C ASP A 229 -18.65 17.33 5.58
N LYS A 230 -17.62 17.57 4.75
CA LYS A 230 -17.50 16.96 3.43
C LYS A 230 -16.05 16.65 3.05
N VAL A 231 -15.86 15.48 2.48
CA VAL A 231 -14.59 15.05 1.87
C VAL A 231 -14.84 14.73 0.40
N VAL A 232 -14.08 15.35 -0.50
CA VAL A 232 -14.11 15.08 -1.93
C VAL A 232 -12.81 14.43 -2.33
N ILE A 233 -12.86 13.27 -2.95
CA ILE A 233 -11.70 12.55 -3.49
C ILE A 233 -11.80 12.57 -5.01
N ARG A 234 -10.77 13.10 -5.68
CA ARG A 234 -10.64 13.13 -7.13
C ARG A 234 -9.60 12.12 -7.59
N HIS A 235 -9.98 11.26 -8.50
CA HIS A 235 -9.03 10.40 -9.19
C HIS A 235 -8.23 11.20 -10.21
N VAL A 236 -6.92 11.25 -10.04
CA VAL A 236 -5.96 11.90 -10.94
C VAL A 236 -4.70 11.02 -11.00
N GLU A 237 -4.59 10.18 -12.01
CA GLU A 237 -3.53 9.17 -12.13
C GLU A 237 -2.12 9.79 -12.22
N ASP A 238 -1.96 10.88 -12.99
CA ASP A 238 -0.65 11.50 -13.25
C ASP A 238 -0.13 12.30 -12.05
N ASP A 239 1.07 11.97 -11.58
CA ASP A 239 1.73 12.58 -10.43
C ASP A 239 1.94 14.10 -10.60
N ASN A 240 2.31 14.55 -11.79
CA ASN A 240 2.55 15.97 -12.06
C ASN A 240 1.24 16.76 -12.09
N ALA A 241 0.17 16.15 -12.63
CA ALA A 241 -1.16 16.74 -12.61
C ALA A 241 -1.66 16.90 -11.16
N ARG A 242 -1.49 15.89 -10.30
CA ARG A 242 -1.81 16.00 -8.87
C ARG A 242 -1.02 17.12 -8.19
N MET A 243 0.30 17.16 -8.44
CA MET A 243 1.15 18.22 -7.89
C MET A 243 0.65 19.62 -8.33
N GLN A 244 0.33 19.81 -9.62
CA GLN A 244 -0.16 21.09 -10.12
C GLN A 244 -1.51 21.49 -9.52
N GLN A 245 -2.43 20.52 -9.31
CA GLN A 245 -3.70 20.79 -8.64
C GLN A 245 -3.52 21.21 -7.17
N VAL A 246 -2.58 20.61 -6.45
CA VAL A 246 -2.24 21.06 -5.09
C VAL A 246 -1.63 22.46 -5.11
N VAL A 247 -0.67 22.71 -6.00
CA VAL A 247 0.00 24.02 -6.13
C VAL A 247 -0.98 25.13 -6.48
N SER A 248 -1.93 24.88 -7.39
CA SER A 248 -2.94 25.87 -7.79
C SER A 248 -4.10 26.03 -6.80
N GLY A 249 -4.20 25.15 -5.78
CA GLY A 249 -5.32 25.17 -4.83
C GLY A 249 -6.62 24.59 -5.37
N GLN A 250 -6.58 23.84 -6.49
CA GLN A 250 -7.73 23.10 -6.99
C GLN A 250 -8.09 21.91 -6.10
N VAL A 251 -7.10 21.37 -5.37
CA VAL A 251 -7.27 20.40 -4.30
C VAL A 251 -6.47 20.85 -3.07
N ASP A 252 -6.91 20.39 -1.90
CA ASP A 252 -6.29 20.74 -0.62
C ASP A 252 -5.11 19.84 -0.28
N GLY A 253 -4.95 18.72 -1.00
CA GLY A 253 -3.78 17.88 -0.83
C GLY A 253 -3.77 16.63 -1.69
N SER A 254 -2.60 15.99 -1.75
CA SER A 254 -2.36 14.73 -2.44
C SER A 254 -1.10 14.04 -1.92
N ALA A 255 -1.06 12.72 -2.06
CA ALA A 255 0.19 11.98 -2.02
C ALA A 255 1.00 12.26 -3.30
N LEU A 256 2.31 12.47 -3.15
CA LEU A 256 3.22 12.76 -4.26
C LEU A 256 4.49 11.92 -4.14
N PRO A 257 5.12 11.49 -5.25
CA PRO A 257 6.45 10.92 -5.21
C PRO A 257 7.47 11.83 -4.49
N PRO A 258 8.46 11.29 -3.78
CA PRO A 258 9.38 12.06 -2.93
C PRO A 258 10.04 13.26 -3.63
N ARG A 259 10.49 13.08 -4.87
CA ARG A 259 11.15 14.16 -5.64
C ARG A 259 10.18 15.28 -6.01
N LEU A 260 8.94 14.94 -6.39
CA LEU A 260 7.91 15.95 -6.68
C LEU A 260 7.49 16.68 -5.41
N ALA A 261 7.30 15.97 -4.30
CA ALA A 261 7.01 16.59 -3.01
C ALA A 261 8.12 17.57 -2.61
N LYS A 262 9.40 17.18 -2.76
CA LYS A 262 10.55 18.06 -2.50
C LYS A 262 10.55 19.31 -3.39
N SER A 263 10.12 19.23 -4.63
CA SER A 263 10.10 20.38 -5.57
C SER A 263 9.09 21.47 -5.19
N VAL A 264 8.13 21.14 -4.34
CA VAL A 264 7.11 22.09 -3.84
C VAL A 264 7.29 22.45 -2.37
N GLU A 265 8.30 21.88 -1.71
CA GLU A 265 8.64 22.17 -0.32
C GLU A 265 9.04 23.66 -0.16
N GLY A 266 8.53 24.31 0.87
CA GLY A 266 8.77 25.72 1.14
C GLY A 266 7.95 26.70 0.29
N ARG A 267 7.04 26.25 -0.59
CA ARG A 267 6.10 27.14 -1.27
C ARG A 267 5.02 27.65 -0.30
N ASP A 268 4.66 28.91 -0.46
CA ASP A 268 3.66 29.56 0.38
C ASP A 268 2.32 28.81 0.42
N GLY A 269 1.82 28.60 1.63
CA GLY A 269 0.56 27.91 1.88
C GLY A 269 0.60 26.40 1.64
N LEU A 270 1.78 25.81 1.38
CA LEU A 270 1.95 24.37 1.25
C LEU A 270 2.78 23.79 2.40
N LYS A 271 2.32 22.66 2.92
CA LYS A 271 3.06 21.81 3.87
C LYS A 271 3.38 20.48 3.20
N VAL A 272 4.66 20.12 3.19
CA VAL A 272 5.11 18.79 2.76
C VAL A 272 5.38 17.95 4.02
N THR A 273 4.70 16.81 4.12
CA THR A 273 4.84 15.88 5.23
C THR A 273 5.40 14.56 4.71
N GLY A 274 6.50 14.08 5.30
CA GLY A 274 6.99 12.72 5.10
C GLY A 274 6.52 11.84 6.26
N VAL A 275 5.96 10.68 5.97
CA VAL A 275 5.43 9.73 6.96
C VAL A 275 6.13 8.40 6.79
N ARG A 276 6.66 7.84 7.87
CA ARG A 276 7.32 6.53 7.84
C ARG A 276 6.32 5.44 7.49
N SER A 277 6.80 4.43 6.78
CA SER A 277 5.97 3.28 6.41
C SER A 277 6.71 1.96 6.58
N ALA A 278 5.96 0.86 6.58
CA ALA A 278 6.49 -0.49 6.43
C ALA A 278 6.64 -0.90 4.95
N ASP A 279 6.33 0.01 4.04
CA ASP A 279 6.41 -0.20 2.59
C ASP A 279 7.87 -0.27 2.13
N TRP A 280 8.38 -1.47 1.91
CA TRP A 280 9.71 -1.66 1.37
C TRP A 280 9.70 -1.80 -0.14
N ARG A 281 10.80 -1.39 -0.78
CA ARG A 281 11.07 -1.63 -2.19
C ARG A 281 12.29 -2.53 -2.35
N GLY A 282 12.19 -3.49 -3.27
CA GLY A 282 13.26 -4.43 -3.55
C GLY A 282 13.10 -5.12 -4.90
N VAL A 283 14.16 -5.77 -5.33
CA VAL A 283 14.20 -6.54 -6.59
C VAL A 283 14.19 -8.02 -6.25
N SER A 284 13.18 -8.76 -6.73
CA SER A 284 13.16 -10.22 -6.63
C SER A 284 14.27 -10.83 -7.49
N LEU A 285 14.88 -11.92 -7.00
CA LEU A 285 15.97 -12.61 -7.69
C LEU A 285 15.54 -14.02 -8.11
N PRO A 286 14.95 -14.20 -9.33
CA PRO A 286 14.50 -15.52 -9.78
C PRO A 286 15.68 -16.51 -9.84
N VAL A 287 15.56 -17.65 -9.15
CA VAL A 287 16.63 -18.67 -9.10
C VAL A 287 16.82 -19.42 -10.44
N SER A 288 15.91 -19.26 -11.37
CA SER A 288 16.00 -19.81 -12.74
C SER A 288 16.91 -19.01 -13.67
N VAL A 289 17.26 -17.77 -13.31
CA VAL A 289 18.12 -16.90 -14.12
C VAL A 289 19.59 -17.20 -13.79
N PRO A 290 20.47 -17.40 -14.78
CA PRO A 290 21.85 -17.86 -14.52
C PRO A 290 22.63 -17.04 -13.49
N ILE A 291 22.59 -15.69 -13.58
CA ILE A 291 23.32 -14.81 -12.66
C ILE A 291 22.73 -14.80 -11.23
N THR A 292 21.47 -15.17 -11.07
CA THR A 292 20.80 -15.22 -9.76
C THR A 292 20.54 -16.64 -9.26
N SER A 293 21.05 -17.67 -9.98
CA SER A 293 20.83 -19.06 -9.62
C SER A 293 21.62 -19.53 -8.38
N GLN A 294 22.77 -18.91 -8.09
CA GLN A 294 23.65 -19.26 -6.99
C GLN A 294 23.54 -18.28 -5.82
N PRO A 295 23.53 -18.75 -4.56
CA PRO A 295 23.49 -17.89 -3.37
C PRO A 295 24.61 -16.83 -3.35
N GLU A 296 25.84 -17.23 -3.71
CA GLU A 296 27.01 -16.36 -3.72
C GLU A 296 26.83 -15.17 -4.67
N THR A 297 26.25 -15.41 -5.84
CA THR A 297 25.99 -14.34 -6.81
C THR A 297 24.86 -13.42 -6.35
N ARG A 298 23.77 -13.96 -5.77
CA ARG A 298 22.71 -13.15 -5.17
C ARG A 298 23.24 -12.29 -4.01
N ARG A 299 24.14 -12.86 -3.21
CA ARG A 299 24.81 -12.13 -2.13
C ARG A 299 25.74 -11.03 -2.68
N ALA A 300 26.50 -11.30 -3.73
CA ALA A 300 27.34 -10.30 -4.39
C ALA A 300 26.53 -9.11 -4.93
N LEU A 301 25.36 -9.38 -5.55
CA LEU A 301 24.45 -8.33 -6.00
C LEU A 301 23.96 -7.47 -4.83
N ASN A 302 23.64 -8.07 -3.69
CA ASN A 302 23.22 -7.36 -2.48
C ASN A 302 24.33 -6.47 -1.92
N ILE A 303 25.58 -6.98 -1.86
CA ILE A 303 26.75 -6.22 -1.43
C ILE A 303 27.00 -5.05 -2.37
N GLY A 304 26.87 -5.27 -3.68
CA GLY A 304 27.18 -4.25 -4.69
C GLY A 304 26.28 -3.04 -4.70
N VAL A 305 25.05 -3.14 -4.17
CA VAL A 305 24.07 -2.06 -4.20
C VAL A 305 24.27 -1.03 -3.10
N ASP A 306 24.41 0.24 -3.49
CA ASP A 306 24.51 1.40 -2.60
C ASP A 306 23.13 1.92 -2.23
N ARG A 307 22.61 1.42 -1.12
CA ARG A 307 21.26 1.75 -0.64
C ARG A 307 21.15 3.19 -0.16
N GLU A 308 22.20 3.69 0.51
CA GLU A 308 22.27 5.08 0.96
C GLU A 308 22.21 6.05 -0.24
N ALA A 309 22.96 5.75 -1.29
CA ALA A 309 22.91 6.55 -2.51
C ALA A 309 21.54 6.49 -3.22
N LEU A 310 20.83 5.35 -3.17
CA LEU A 310 19.49 5.23 -3.71
C LEU A 310 18.50 6.09 -2.89
N VAL A 311 18.55 6.00 -1.58
CA VAL A 311 17.69 6.82 -0.70
C VAL A 311 17.95 8.30 -0.93
N GLU A 312 19.20 8.74 -0.97
CA GLU A 312 19.52 10.16 -1.15
C GLU A 312 19.12 10.67 -2.54
N LYS A 313 19.46 9.93 -3.61
CA LYS A 313 19.32 10.42 -4.98
C LYS A 313 17.95 10.17 -5.60
N VAL A 314 17.33 9.02 -5.30
CA VAL A 314 16.02 8.65 -5.89
C VAL A 314 14.89 9.05 -4.95
N LEU A 315 15.02 8.75 -3.65
CA LEU A 315 13.98 9.04 -2.66
C LEU A 315 14.12 10.44 -2.05
N ALA A 316 15.07 11.26 -2.49
CA ALA A 316 15.32 12.60 -1.97
C ALA A 316 15.50 12.63 -0.42
N GLY A 317 16.12 11.58 0.15
CA GLY A 317 16.26 11.38 1.59
C GLY A 317 14.99 10.86 2.29
N ARG A 318 13.91 10.61 1.57
CA ARG A 318 12.62 10.15 2.12
C ARG A 318 12.51 8.62 2.10
N GLY A 319 13.38 7.96 2.87
CA GLY A 319 13.39 6.50 3.02
C GLY A 319 14.44 6.05 4.02
N THR A 320 14.40 4.78 4.38
CA THR A 320 15.40 4.15 5.25
C THR A 320 16.03 2.98 4.49
N PRO A 321 17.37 2.93 4.33
CA PRO A 321 18.05 1.79 3.71
C PRO A 321 17.74 0.48 4.42
N GLU A 322 17.37 -0.56 3.65
CA GLU A 322 16.99 -1.88 4.18
C GLU A 322 17.71 -3.01 3.46
N VAL A 323 17.91 -4.11 4.16
CA VAL A 323 18.59 -5.31 3.62
C VAL A 323 17.71 -6.57 3.64
N SER A 324 16.61 -6.54 4.38
CA SER A 324 15.71 -7.68 4.62
C SER A 324 14.25 -7.23 4.48
N PRO A 325 13.33 -8.12 4.07
CA PRO A 325 11.89 -7.85 4.15
C PRO A 325 11.37 -7.60 5.58
N ILE A 326 12.05 -8.11 6.61
CA ILE A 326 11.81 -7.71 8.00
C ILE A 326 12.59 -6.42 8.25
N THR A 327 11.97 -5.31 7.97
CA THR A 327 12.60 -3.99 7.97
C THR A 327 12.77 -3.41 9.37
N LYS A 328 13.56 -2.35 9.49
CA LYS A 328 13.89 -1.68 10.77
C LYS A 328 12.70 -1.09 11.51
N VAL A 329 11.54 -1.01 10.89
CA VAL A 329 10.31 -0.58 11.55
C VAL A 329 9.79 -1.63 12.53
N PHE A 330 10.19 -2.91 12.36
CA PHE A 330 9.75 -4.01 13.21
C PHE A 330 10.71 -4.27 14.38
N PRO A 331 10.20 -4.49 15.61
CA PRO A 331 11.03 -4.90 16.75
C PRO A 331 11.79 -6.22 16.52
N GLN A 332 11.27 -7.08 15.64
CA GLN A 332 11.85 -8.37 15.25
C GLN A 332 12.99 -8.22 14.24
N HIS A 333 13.30 -7.00 13.78
CA HIS A 333 14.44 -6.78 12.90
C HIS A 333 15.74 -7.26 13.56
N ALA A 334 16.53 -8.01 12.82
CA ALA A 334 17.89 -8.34 13.20
C ALA A 334 18.84 -7.28 12.63
N ASP A 335 19.88 -6.90 13.37
CA ASP A 335 20.92 -6.01 12.87
C ASP A 335 21.87 -6.79 11.94
N VAL A 336 21.29 -7.25 10.82
CA VAL A 336 21.99 -8.00 9.76
C VAL A 336 22.43 -7.06 8.64
N ASP A 337 23.58 -7.38 8.04
CA ASP A 337 24.07 -6.70 6.85
C ASP A 337 24.83 -7.71 5.98
N PHE A 338 24.90 -7.44 4.69
CA PHE A 338 25.69 -8.26 3.75
C PHE A 338 27.19 -7.96 3.84
N THR A 339 27.58 -6.76 4.26
CA THR A 339 28.97 -6.31 4.38
C THR A 339 29.09 -5.09 5.28
N LYS A 340 30.24 -4.96 5.95
CA LYS A 340 30.62 -3.72 6.66
C LYS A 340 31.39 -2.75 5.76
N ALA A 341 31.78 -3.18 4.56
CA ALA A 341 32.51 -2.36 3.60
C ALA A 341 31.62 -1.26 2.99
N LYS A 342 32.22 -0.11 2.66
CA LYS A 342 31.53 1.04 2.06
C LYS A 342 32.23 1.53 0.80
N GLY A 343 31.52 2.22 -0.08
CA GLY A 343 32.06 2.85 -1.28
C GLY A 343 32.83 1.87 -2.18
N ALA A 344 34.04 2.20 -2.53
CA ALA A 344 34.90 1.38 -3.42
C ALA A 344 35.22 0.00 -2.84
N ALA A 345 35.41 -0.11 -1.53
CA ALA A 345 35.71 -1.39 -0.87
C ALA A 345 34.52 -2.37 -0.96
N ARG A 346 33.30 -1.86 -0.81
CA ARG A 346 32.05 -2.63 -0.99
C ARG A 346 31.93 -3.16 -2.42
N LYS A 347 32.19 -2.31 -3.42
CA LYS A 347 32.19 -2.71 -4.83
C LYS A 347 33.24 -3.79 -5.11
N ALA A 348 34.44 -3.64 -4.59
CA ALA A 348 35.53 -4.62 -4.75
C ALA A 348 35.19 -5.98 -4.12
N GLU A 349 34.53 -5.98 -2.95
CA GLU A 349 34.04 -7.20 -2.31
C GLU A 349 33.00 -7.93 -3.18
N ALA A 350 32.02 -7.19 -3.73
CA ALA A 350 31.03 -7.74 -4.63
C ALA A 350 31.67 -8.31 -5.91
N GLU A 351 32.62 -7.61 -6.52
CA GLU A 351 33.35 -8.06 -7.71
C GLU A 351 34.14 -9.32 -7.44
N LYS A 352 34.82 -9.40 -6.27
CA LYS A 352 35.55 -10.58 -5.84
C LYS A 352 34.64 -11.81 -5.74
N LEU A 353 33.49 -11.68 -5.08
CA LEU A 353 32.51 -12.78 -4.97
C LEU A 353 31.99 -13.25 -6.33
N LEU A 354 31.73 -12.32 -7.26
CA LEU A 354 31.36 -12.69 -8.62
C LEU A 354 32.47 -13.44 -9.35
N ASP A 355 33.74 -13.01 -9.16
CA ASP A 355 34.92 -13.69 -9.72
C ASP A 355 35.10 -15.09 -9.14
N GLU A 356 34.95 -15.27 -7.82
CA GLU A 356 35.02 -16.55 -7.12
C GLU A 356 33.88 -17.49 -7.55
N ALA A 357 32.68 -16.94 -7.81
CA ALA A 357 31.54 -17.68 -8.35
C ALA A 357 31.70 -18.05 -9.85
N GLY A 358 32.84 -17.68 -10.47
CA GLY A 358 33.16 -18.02 -11.87
C GLY A 358 32.68 -17.03 -12.91
N TRP A 359 32.09 -15.92 -12.51
CA TRP A 359 31.63 -14.86 -13.40
C TRP A 359 32.78 -13.90 -13.76
N LYS A 360 33.40 -14.05 -14.93
CA LYS A 360 34.55 -13.26 -15.38
C LYS A 360 34.12 -12.10 -16.28
N LYS A 361 34.70 -10.91 -16.12
CA LYS A 361 34.47 -9.75 -16.99
C LYS A 361 34.93 -10.02 -18.41
N GLY A 362 34.06 -9.85 -19.38
CA GLY A 362 34.37 -9.85 -20.80
C GLY A 362 34.94 -8.50 -21.29
N ALA A 363 35.40 -8.47 -22.55
CA ALA A 363 35.95 -7.28 -23.18
C ALA A 363 34.93 -6.11 -23.28
N ASP A 364 33.65 -6.42 -23.33
CA ASP A 364 32.53 -5.45 -23.32
C ASP A 364 32.12 -5.01 -21.91
N GLY A 365 32.86 -5.45 -20.88
CA GLY A 365 32.58 -5.14 -19.48
C GLY A 365 31.49 -6.01 -18.83
N VAL A 366 30.74 -6.80 -19.60
CA VAL A 366 29.72 -7.72 -19.04
C VAL A 366 30.39 -9.02 -18.64
N ARG A 367 30.01 -9.55 -17.48
CA ARG A 367 30.51 -10.83 -16.99
C ARG A 367 29.91 -12.01 -17.72
N THR A 368 30.69 -13.09 -17.84
CA THR A 368 30.27 -14.36 -18.46
C THR A 368 30.72 -15.53 -17.60
N LYS A 369 29.92 -16.61 -17.61
CA LYS A 369 30.21 -17.90 -17.00
C LYS A 369 29.64 -19.01 -17.86
N ASP A 370 30.43 -20.00 -18.24
CA ASP A 370 30.01 -21.16 -19.05
C ASP A 370 29.22 -20.76 -20.32
N GLY A 371 29.71 -19.74 -21.03
CA GLY A 371 29.09 -19.16 -22.22
C GLY A 371 27.81 -18.32 -21.97
N LYS A 372 27.33 -18.23 -20.73
CA LYS A 372 26.16 -17.43 -20.36
C LYS A 372 26.61 -16.03 -19.93
N ARG A 373 25.89 -15.00 -20.35
CA ARG A 373 26.12 -13.61 -19.95
C ARG A 373 25.42 -13.32 -18.62
N ALA A 374 26.03 -12.46 -17.81
CA ALA A 374 25.41 -11.90 -16.61
C ALA A 374 24.35 -10.88 -17.00
N GLU A 375 23.18 -11.38 -17.36
CA GLU A 375 22.02 -10.57 -17.79
C GLU A 375 20.82 -10.85 -16.90
N LEU A 376 20.07 -9.79 -16.62
CA LEU A 376 18.85 -9.80 -15.82
C LEU A 376 17.82 -8.89 -16.48
N THR A 377 16.60 -9.37 -16.73
CA THR A 377 15.47 -8.49 -17.06
C THR A 377 14.82 -8.05 -15.75
N LEU A 378 14.64 -6.73 -15.56
CA LEU A 378 13.98 -6.14 -14.42
C LEU A 378 12.69 -5.47 -14.86
N ALA A 379 11.57 -6.06 -14.49
CA ALA A 379 10.24 -5.55 -14.76
C ALA A 379 9.77 -4.58 -13.65
N TYR A 380 8.96 -3.62 -14.03
CA TYR A 380 8.26 -2.70 -13.13
C TYR A 380 6.95 -2.22 -13.77
N PRO A 381 5.92 -1.81 -12.99
CA PRO A 381 4.71 -1.21 -13.55
C PRO A 381 5.03 0.08 -14.29
N ALA A 382 4.62 0.18 -15.55
CA ALA A 382 4.98 1.31 -16.43
C ALA A 382 4.45 2.66 -15.91
N SER A 383 3.31 2.67 -15.24
CA SER A 383 2.68 3.85 -14.62
C SER A 383 3.36 4.29 -13.31
N ASP A 384 4.15 3.43 -12.66
CA ASP A 384 4.81 3.75 -11.39
C ASP A 384 6.16 4.44 -11.62
N THR A 385 6.17 5.76 -11.52
CA THR A 385 7.36 6.60 -11.69
C THR A 385 8.47 6.23 -10.70
N LEU A 386 8.11 5.97 -9.43
CA LEU A 386 9.09 5.67 -8.39
C LEU A 386 9.79 4.32 -8.62
N ARG A 387 9.01 3.27 -8.95
CA ARG A 387 9.60 1.96 -9.29
C ARG A 387 10.49 2.04 -10.53
N ARG A 388 10.13 2.82 -11.54
CA ARG A 388 10.95 3.06 -12.73
C ARG A 388 12.28 3.74 -12.38
N GLU A 389 12.25 4.78 -11.54
CA GLU A 389 13.46 5.49 -11.11
C GLU A 389 14.39 4.59 -10.28
N LEU A 390 13.85 3.83 -9.34
CA LEU A 390 14.60 2.85 -8.55
C LEU A 390 15.19 1.74 -9.43
N ALA A 391 14.42 1.22 -10.40
CA ALA A 391 14.90 0.20 -11.33
C ALA A 391 16.04 0.71 -12.20
N SER A 392 15.96 1.96 -12.67
CA SER A 392 17.01 2.60 -13.44
C SER A 392 18.31 2.78 -12.64
N ALA A 393 18.20 3.29 -11.42
CA ALA A 393 19.35 3.48 -10.54
C ALA A 393 19.98 2.14 -10.10
N PHE A 394 19.17 1.12 -9.84
CA PHE A 394 19.62 -0.24 -9.57
C PHE A 394 20.38 -0.83 -10.78
N ALA A 395 19.83 -0.70 -11.99
CA ALA A 395 20.47 -1.17 -13.21
C ALA A 395 21.83 -0.52 -13.45
N ASP A 396 21.97 0.78 -13.18
CA ASP A 396 23.22 1.52 -13.32
C ASP A 396 24.28 1.03 -12.32
N GLN A 397 23.88 0.76 -11.08
CA GLN A 397 24.81 0.21 -10.08
C GLN A 397 25.28 -1.20 -10.46
N LEU A 398 24.39 -2.08 -10.93
CA LEU A 398 24.77 -3.43 -11.34
C LEU A 398 25.62 -3.45 -12.61
N ARG A 399 25.42 -2.52 -13.53
CA ARG A 399 26.30 -2.34 -14.69
C ARG A 399 27.74 -2.09 -14.24
N GLY A 400 27.93 -1.32 -13.17
CA GLY A 400 29.23 -1.11 -12.54
C GLY A 400 29.93 -2.38 -12.05
N LEU A 401 29.15 -3.45 -11.76
CA LEU A 401 29.65 -4.78 -11.40
C LEU A 401 29.85 -5.71 -12.59
N GLY A 402 29.46 -5.30 -13.80
CA GLY A 402 29.48 -6.12 -15.01
C GLY A 402 28.23 -6.99 -15.19
N VAL A 403 27.10 -6.61 -14.60
CA VAL A 403 25.82 -7.27 -14.80
C VAL A 403 24.93 -6.36 -15.65
N ASN A 404 24.46 -6.86 -16.80
CA ASN A 404 23.59 -6.14 -17.70
C ASN A 404 22.13 -6.30 -17.27
N VAL A 405 21.48 -5.20 -16.90
CA VAL A 405 20.06 -5.20 -16.52
C VAL A 405 19.24 -4.56 -17.63
N LYS A 406 18.35 -5.35 -18.21
CA LYS A 406 17.37 -4.89 -19.21
C LYS A 406 16.09 -4.45 -18.51
N LEU A 407 15.75 -3.19 -18.62
CA LEU A 407 14.54 -2.62 -18.02
C LEU A 407 13.31 -2.93 -18.87
N TRP A 408 12.21 -3.32 -18.22
CA TRP A 408 10.94 -3.59 -18.87
C TRP A 408 9.78 -2.99 -18.05
N GLY A 409 9.16 -1.93 -18.59
CA GLY A 409 7.90 -1.38 -18.07
C GLY A 409 6.71 -2.12 -18.68
N GLY A 410 5.80 -2.63 -17.85
CA GLY A 410 4.60 -3.35 -18.28
C GLY A 410 3.42 -3.12 -17.35
N SER A 411 2.26 -3.68 -17.69
CA SER A 411 1.14 -3.81 -16.74
C SER A 411 1.40 -4.96 -15.77
N TRP A 412 0.68 -5.00 -14.64
CA TRP A 412 0.76 -6.16 -13.74
C TRP A 412 0.32 -7.45 -14.44
N ASP A 413 -0.70 -7.40 -15.30
CA ASP A 413 -1.17 -8.56 -16.07
C ASP A 413 -0.09 -9.14 -16.99
N ASP A 414 0.82 -8.30 -17.51
CA ASP A 414 1.95 -8.72 -18.34
C ASP A 414 3.13 -9.25 -17.51
N ILE A 415 3.35 -8.66 -16.31
CA ILE A 415 4.50 -8.94 -15.44
C ILE A 415 4.27 -10.22 -14.63
N GLU A 416 3.11 -10.37 -14.02
CA GLU A 416 2.78 -11.45 -13.09
C GLU A 416 3.07 -12.86 -13.63
N PRO A 417 2.66 -13.24 -14.86
CA PRO A 417 2.94 -14.56 -15.41
C PRO A 417 4.44 -14.87 -15.59
N LYS A 418 5.29 -13.83 -15.58
CA LYS A 418 6.73 -13.93 -15.87
C LYS A 418 7.64 -13.78 -14.64
N MET A 419 7.08 -13.51 -13.45
CA MET A 419 7.85 -13.24 -12.22
C MET A 419 8.84 -14.35 -11.85
N ARG A 420 8.59 -15.61 -12.26
CA ARG A 420 9.49 -16.74 -11.96
C ARG A 420 10.77 -16.75 -12.79
N THR A 421 10.81 -16.01 -13.88
CA THR A 421 11.94 -15.94 -14.82
C THR A 421 12.43 -14.52 -15.05
N THR A 422 11.75 -13.53 -14.48
CA THR A 422 12.03 -12.11 -14.63
C THR A 422 12.11 -11.49 -13.24
N ALA A 423 13.18 -10.77 -12.97
CA ALA A 423 13.27 -9.98 -11.75
C ALA A 423 12.22 -8.87 -11.78
N VAL A 424 11.64 -8.54 -10.63
CA VAL A 424 10.58 -7.53 -10.55
C VAL A 424 10.90 -6.54 -9.43
N MET A 425 10.72 -5.26 -9.70
CA MET A 425 10.75 -4.20 -8.68
C MET A 425 9.45 -4.28 -7.87
N LEU A 426 9.52 -4.98 -6.75
CA LEU A 426 8.40 -5.25 -5.86
C LEU A 426 8.39 -4.30 -4.66
N GLY A 427 7.29 -4.31 -3.96
CA GLY A 427 7.11 -3.75 -2.64
C GLY A 427 6.51 -4.78 -1.69
N GLY A 428 6.52 -4.46 -0.44
CA GLY A 428 5.87 -5.24 0.62
C GLY A 428 5.37 -4.30 1.70
N GLY A 429 4.67 -4.83 2.70
CA GLY A 429 4.10 -4.01 3.76
C GLY A 429 2.59 -3.85 3.68
N ASP A 430 1.91 -4.66 2.84
CA ASP A 430 0.45 -4.60 2.67
C ASP A 430 -0.30 -4.76 3.99
N ASN A 431 0.21 -5.60 4.87
CA ASN A 431 -0.33 -5.78 6.21
C ASN A 431 0.78 -5.55 7.24
N PRO A 432 1.12 -4.31 7.57
CA PRO A 432 2.37 -3.91 8.20
C PRO A 432 2.48 -4.23 9.69
N TYR A 433 1.37 -4.62 10.30
CA TYR A 433 1.31 -4.72 11.77
C TYR A 433 1.72 -6.10 12.28
N THR A 434 2.18 -6.99 11.41
CA THR A 434 2.81 -8.25 11.78
C THR A 434 3.97 -8.60 10.85
N VAL A 435 5.05 -9.12 11.43
CA VAL A 435 6.22 -9.60 10.68
C VAL A 435 5.86 -10.78 9.78
N ASP A 436 4.94 -11.62 10.22
CA ASP A 436 4.49 -12.80 9.49
C ASP A 436 4.05 -12.47 8.06
N THR A 437 3.21 -11.45 7.91
CA THR A 437 2.73 -11.02 6.57
C THR A 437 3.83 -10.47 5.67
N GLN A 438 4.92 -9.95 6.25
CA GLN A 438 6.06 -9.43 5.51
C GLN A 438 7.02 -10.54 5.10
N ALA A 439 7.40 -11.39 6.07
CA ALA A 439 8.46 -12.35 5.92
C ALA A 439 7.98 -13.64 5.24
N HIS A 440 6.85 -14.18 5.66
CA HIS A 440 6.37 -15.46 5.15
C HIS A 440 6.06 -15.40 3.65
N ARG A 441 5.28 -14.42 3.19
CA ARG A 441 4.98 -14.24 1.77
C ARG A 441 6.23 -14.04 0.92
N ALA A 442 7.19 -13.26 1.41
CA ALA A 442 8.40 -12.95 0.65
C ALA A 442 9.38 -14.13 0.59
N LEU A 443 9.59 -14.84 1.71
CA LEU A 443 10.73 -15.71 1.90
C LEU A 443 10.41 -17.20 2.00
N HIS A 444 9.20 -17.59 2.46
CA HIS A 444 8.85 -19.00 2.61
C HIS A 444 8.78 -19.69 1.25
N SER A 445 9.26 -20.94 1.17
CA SER A 445 9.21 -21.76 -0.03
C SER A 445 7.77 -21.93 -0.53
N ARG A 446 7.57 -21.85 -1.83
CA ARG A 446 6.23 -21.95 -2.43
C ARG A 446 5.59 -23.32 -2.21
N GLY A 447 4.34 -23.30 -1.78
CA GLY A 447 3.44 -24.45 -1.71
C GLY A 447 2.32 -24.38 -2.75
N SER A 448 1.40 -25.35 -2.69
CA SER A 448 0.24 -25.41 -3.60
C SER A 448 -0.75 -24.23 -3.42
N ALA A 449 -0.73 -23.59 -2.25
CA ALA A 449 -1.59 -22.47 -1.94
C ALA A 449 -0.95 -21.08 -2.17
N SER A 450 0.30 -21.04 -2.65
CA SER A 450 1.01 -19.77 -2.88
C SER A 450 0.43 -18.98 -4.04
N GLY A 451 0.11 -17.72 -3.79
CA GLY A 451 -0.31 -16.76 -4.81
C GLY A 451 0.85 -16.32 -5.72
N PRO A 452 0.58 -15.51 -6.76
CA PRO A 452 1.61 -15.05 -7.70
C PRO A 452 2.74 -14.26 -7.02
N PHE A 453 2.40 -13.41 -6.07
CA PHE A 453 3.33 -12.54 -5.36
C PHE A 453 4.03 -13.21 -4.16
N ASP A 454 3.64 -14.44 -3.80
CA ASP A 454 4.30 -15.18 -2.74
C ASP A 454 5.61 -15.77 -3.26
N ASN A 455 6.75 -15.31 -2.76
CA ASN A 455 8.07 -15.74 -3.19
C ASN A 455 8.18 -15.90 -4.72
N PRO A 456 8.00 -14.82 -5.49
CA PRO A 456 7.89 -14.88 -6.95
C PRO A 456 9.18 -15.37 -7.63
N GLY A 457 10.34 -15.19 -6.99
CA GLY A 457 11.63 -15.70 -7.45
C GLY A 457 11.81 -17.22 -7.36
N ASN A 458 10.84 -17.93 -6.77
CA ASN A 458 10.90 -19.38 -6.51
C ASN A 458 12.11 -19.79 -5.66
N TYR A 459 12.50 -18.95 -4.73
CA TYR A 459 13.52 -19.20 -3.73
C TYR A 459 13.14 -20.36 -2.82
N LYS A 460 14.15 -21.11 -2.33
CA LYS A 460 13.95 -22.23 -1.39
C LYS A 460 15.09 -22.27 -0.40
N ASN A 461 14.77 -22.22 0.88
CA ASN A 461 15.73 -22.41 1.95
C ASN A 461 15.03 -23.02 3.17
N ALA A 462 15.28 -24.30 3.41
CA ALA A 462 14.61 -25.06 4.48
C ALA A 462 14.87 -24.49 5.89
N LYS A 463 15.98 -23.81 6.12
CA LYS A 463 16.26 -23.18 7.43
C LYS A 463 15.45 -21.91 7.62
N VAL A 464 15.28 -21.11 6.56
CA VAL A 464 14.41 -19.94 6.57
C VAL A 464 12.98 -20.39 6.77
N ASP A 465 12.52 -21.40 6.03
CA ASP A 465 11.16 -21.95 6.16
C ASP A 465 10.90 -22.41 7.60
N ALA A 466 11.78 -23.24 8.17
CA ALA A 466 11.60 -23.75 9.53
C ALA A 466 11.57 -22.64 10.60
N ALA A 467 12.40 -21.59 10.44
CA ALA A 467 12.40 -20.46 11.36
C ALA A 467 11.14 -19.62 11.25
N LEU A 468 10.63 -19.38 10.02
CA LEU A 468 9.36 -18.66 9.81
C LEU A 468 8.16 -19.45 10.34
N GLU A 469 8.11 -20.76 10.13
CA GLU A 469 7.05 -21.65 10.65
C GLU A 469 7.07 -21.69 12.18
N ALA A 470 8.26 -21.78 12.79
CA ALA A 470 8.41 -21.73 14.24
C ALA A 470 7.95 -20.39 14.83
N ALA A 471 8.30 -19.27 14.17
CA ALA A 471 7.85 -17.95 14.60
C ALA A 471 6.32 -17.79 14.51
N GLN A 472 5.71 -18.30 13.46
CA GLN A 472 4.27 -18.22 13.25
C GLN A 472 3.47 -19.07 14.24
N SER A 473 4.01 -20.22 14.61
CA SER A 473 3.31 -21.21 15.46
C SER A 473 3.37 -20.93 16.96
N THR A 474 4.09 -19.89 17.41
CA THR A 474 4.15 -19.51 18.82
C THR A 474 3.35 -18.25 19.12
N SER A 475 2.76 -18.18 20.32
CA SER A 475 2.17 -16.97 20.90
C SER A 475 3.13 -16.21 21.82
N ASP A 476 4.34 -16.75 22.07
CA ASP A 476 5.41 -16.10 22.82
C ASP A 476 6.16 -15.14 21.89
N GLU A 477 6.00 -13.84 22.12
CA GLU A 477 6.63 -12.79 21.30
C GLU A 477 8.16 -12.84 21.35
N THR A 478 8.74 -13.27 22.47
CA THR A 478 10.20 -13.40 22.62
C THR A 478 10.73 -14.53 21.76
N GLU A 479 10.06 -15.68 21.78
CA GLU A 479 10.45 -16.82 20.95
C GLU A 479 10.17 -16.52 19.47
N ALA A 480 9.04 -15.90 19.11
CA ALA A 480 8.77 -15.46 17.75
C ALA A 480 9.85 -14.51 17.23
N THR A 481 10.26 -13.54 18.06
CA THR A 481 11.33 -12.59 17.70
C THR A 481 12.64 -13.30 17.45
N LYS A 482 13.01 -14.24 18.28
CA LYS A 482 14.24 -15.05 18.11
C LYS A 482 14.22 -15.82 16.79
N GLN A 483 13.09 -16.43 16.45
CA GLN A 483 12.92 -17.19 15.21
C GLN A 483 12.95 -16.28 13.97
N TYR A 484 12.29 -15.12 14.00
CA TYR A 484 12.37 -14.15 12.90
C TYR A 484 13.80 -13.63 12.70
N ARG A 485 14.59 -13.43 13.77
CA ARG A 485 16.00 -13.06 13.66
C ARG A 485 16.84 -14.18 13.07
N ALA A 486 16.59 -15.44 13.48
CA ALA A 486 17.26 -16.60 12.89
C ALA A 486 16.97 -16.73 11.38
N ALA A 487 15.72 -16.46 10.96
CA ALA A 487 15.38 -16.42 9.53
C ALA A 487 16.19 -15.36 8.78
N GLN A 488 16.39 -14.17 9.36
CA GLN A 488 17.21 -13.10 8.75
C GLN A 488 18.69 -13.44 8.69
N ASP A 489 19.23 -14.11 9.71
CA ASP A 489 20.62 -14.60 9.72
C ASP A 489 20.90 -15.64 8.63
N GLU A 490 19.92 -16.49 8.31
CA GLU A 490 20.03 -17.42 7.18
C GLU A 490 19.77 -16.73 5.83
N TYR A 491 18.84 -15.76 5.78
CA TYR A 491 18.54 -14.98 4.58
C TYR A 491 19.76 -14.23 4.03
N VAL A 492 20.59 -13.61 4.88
CA VAL A 492 21.77 -12.87 4.38
C VAL A 492 22.85 -13.78 3.79
N LYS A 493 22.81 -15.08 4.07
CA LYS A 493 23.69 -16.08 3.45
C LYS A 493 23.18 -16.50 2.07
N ASP A 494 21.86 -16.48 1.88
CA ASP A 494 21.17 -16.91 0.67
C ASP A 494 19.94 -16.00 0.40
N PRO A 495 20.14 -14.79 -0.14
CA PRO A 495 19.06 -13.82 -0.27
C PRO A 495 18.15 -14.08 -1.47
N ALA A 496 16.83 -13.98 -1.26
CA ALA A 496 15.79 -14.05 -2.28
C ALA A 496 15.58 -12.74 -3.04
N TYR A 497 16.00 -11.62 -2.43
CA TYR A 497 15.79 -10.25 -2.95
C TYR A 497 17.06 -9.41 -2.79
N VAL A 498 17.12 -8.32 -3.54
CA VAL A 498 17.87 -7.12 -3.15
C VAL A 498 16.83 -6.12 -2.60
N VAL A 499 16.63 -6.12 -1.29
CA VAL A 499 15.80 -5.11 -0.63
C VAL A 499 16.58 -3.80 -0.61
N LEU A 500 15.94 -2.69 -0.98
CA LEU A 500 16.59 -1.40 -1.18
C LEU A 500 16.35 -0.45 -0.01
N ALA A 501 15.09 -0.18 0.29
CA ALA A 501 14.68 0.77 1.32
C ALA A 501 13.22 0.55 1.73
N THR A 502 12.84 0.99 2.94
CA THR A 502 11.47 1.41 3.23
C THR A 502 11.26 2.84 2.77
N LEU A 503 10.05 3.11 2.28
CA LEU A 503 9.66 4.45 1.85
C LEU A 503 9.18 5.30 3.03
N HIS A 504 9.43 6.59 2.96
CA HIS A 504 8.63 7.57 3.68
C HIS A 504 7.64 8.13 2.66
N HIS A 505 6.37 7.83 2.82
CA HIS A 505 5.33 8.37 1.95
C HIS A 505 5.25 9.88 2.11
N THR A 506 5.08 10.59 1.03
CA THR A 506 5.13 12.06 1.03
C THR A 506 3.82 12.67 0.58
N TYR A 507 3.40 13.68 1.30
CA TYR A 507 2.12 14.36 1.13
C TYR A 507 2.34 15.85 1.03
N ALA A 508 1.73 16.48 0.03
CA ALA A 508 1.62 17.94 -0.04
C ALA A 508 0.18 18.33 0.35
N SER A 509 0.04 19.27 1.27
CA SER A 509 -1.26 19.71 1.79
C SER A 509 -1.31 21.21 2.02
N ARG A 510 -2.53 21.77 1.97
CA ARG A 510 -2.85 23.15 2.36
C ARG A 510 -3.51 23.16 3.72
N ASP A 511 -3.26 24.20 4.49
CA ASP A 511 -4.00 24.43 5.74
C ASP A 511 -5.45 24.83 5.40
N LYS A 512 -6.40 24.14 6.01
CA LYS A 512 -7.84 24.37 5.88
C LYS A 512 -8.48 24.79 7.19
N GLY A 513 -7.69 25.17 8.18
CA GLY A 513 -8.17 25.52 9.51
C GLY A 513 -8.66 24.31 10.31
N PHE A 514 -8.15 23.12 10.02
CA PHE A 514 -8.41 21.90 10.77
C PHE A 514 -7.10 21.24 11.19
N SER A 515 -7.15 20.58 12.32
CA SER A 515 -6.06 19.72 12.80
C SER A 515 -6.59 18.38 13.30
N GLY A 516 -5.77 17.37 13.23
CA GLY A 516 -6.11 16.01 13.65
C GLY A 516 -4.92 15.28 14.28
N PRO A 517 -5.10 14.01 14.63
CA PRO A 517 -4.01 13.17 15.12
C PRO A 517 -2.82 13.17 14.17
N ALA A 518 -1.62 13.07 14.73
CA ALA A 518 -0.40 12.91 13.94
C ALA A 518 -0.49 11.66 13.04
N PRO A 519 0.17 11.65 11.87
CA PRO A 519 0.31 10.45 11.07
C PRO A 519 0.95 9.30 11.86
N ILE A 520 0.60 8.08 11.49
CA ILE A 520 1.14 6.85 12.06
C ILE A 520 1.97 6.11 11.01
N VAL A 521 2.76 5.10 11.39
CA VAL A 521 3.44 4.24 10.41
C VAL A 521 2.42 3.65 9.44
N GLU A 522 2.66 3.84 8.16
CA GLU A 522 1.75 3.43 7.10
C GLU A 522 2.05 2.04 6.56
N PRO A 523 1.06 1.35 5.99
CA PRO A 523 1.29 0.14 5.20
C PRO A 523 1.88 0.47 3.82
N HIS A 524 1.93 -0.54 2.95
CA HIS A 524 2.22 -0.35 1.53
C HIS A 524 1.19 0.58 0.86
N SER A 525 -0.10 0.44 1.22
CA SER A 525 -1.14 1.37 0.78
C SER A 525 -0.86 2.78 1.31
N HIS A 526 -0.97 3.74 0.45
CA HIS A 526 -0.87 5.16 0.73
C HIS A 526 -1.98 5.91 -0.03
N GLY A 527 -2.00 7.24 0.02
CA GLY A 527 -3.02 8.03 -0.66
C GLY A 527 -3.92 8.78 0.31
N THR A 528 -5.13 9.11 -0.13
CA THR A 528 -6.02 10.03 0.60
C THR A 528 -6.63 9.48 1.89
N THR A 529 -6.53 8.19 2.14
CA THR A 529 -6.95 7.57 3.42
C THR A 529 -5.81 7.48 4.44
N TRP A 530 -4.60 7.87 4.07
CA TRP A 530 -3.39 7.80 4.89
C TRP A 530 -2.74 9.17 5.07
N GLY A 531 -1.53 9.20 5.60
CA GLY A 531 -0.78 10.41 5.84
C GLY A 531 -1.46 11.38 6.81
N PRO A 532 -1.50 12.65 6.48
CA PRO A 532 -2.19 13.64 7.31
C PRO A 532 -3.69 13.34 7.47
N TRP A 533 -4.31 12.62 6.53
CA TRP A 533 -5.76 12.43 6.44
C TRP A 533 -6.27 11.10 7.02
N TRP A 534 -5.40 10.25 7.55
CA TRP A 534 -5.75 8.91 8.03
C TRP A 534 -6.90 8.87 9.06
N SER A 535 -7.19 9.99 9.71
CA SER A 535 -8.20 10.09 10.76
C SER A 535 -9.08 11.33 10.60
N LEU A 536 -9.51 11.67 9.37
CA LEU A 536 -10.36 12.85 9.09
C LEU A 536 -11.60 12.95 9.98
N GLY A 537 -12.19 11.81 10.37
CA GLY A 537 -13.33 11.79 11.30
C GLY A 537 -13.04 12.31 12.71
N ALA A 538 -11.77 12.41 13.09
CA ALA A 538 -11.34 12.94 14.38
C ALA A 538 -10.77 14.37 14.29
N TRP A 539 -10.73 14.97 13.09
CA TRP A 539 -10.21 16.31 12.90
C TRP A 539 -11.10 17.36 13.58
N LYS A 540 -10.46 18.37 14.17
CA LYS A 540 -11.09 19.50 14.84
C LYS A 540 -10.75 20.80 14.13
N LYS A 541 -11.67 21.75 14.15
CA LYS A 541 -11.45 23.10 13.68
C LYS A 541 -10.48 23.81 14.63
N ASN A 542 -9.49 24.51 14.06
CA ASN A 542 -8.47 25.26 14.82
C ASN A 542 -9.07 26.48 15.50
#